data_161bdcbabfb2416dd7ee1049285f37e9
#
_entry.id   161bdcbabfb2416dd7ee1049285f37e9
#
_cell.length_a   1.000
_cell.length_b   1.000
_cell.length_c   1.000
_cell.angle_alpha   90.00
_cell.angle_beta   90.00
_cell.angle_gamma   90.00
#
_symmetry.space_group_name_H-M   'P 1'
#
loop_
_entity.id
_entity.type
_entity.pdbx_description
1 polymer ?
#
loop_
_entity_poly.entity_id
_entity_poly.type
_entity_poly.pdbx_seq_one_letter_code
_entity_poly.pdbx_strand_id
1 'polypeptide(L)'
;AGKLSLHDPVSKYIPEMAKVEYLTGDSPTINIENLLTMTAGFPEDNPWGDRQLHEPDEMLIGLIDQGVSFSNAPSYKFEYSNTGYALLGNIVSRVSGMPYQQYIKTNILQPLGMDNTYWEYDNVPAAELAIGYRWEDEQWTLEPMLHDGAYGAMGGLLTSIEDFSKYVRFHLSAWPPRSDADTGPVKRSSLREMQTPKFPRLYAKAKDSNGDPCAVMSGYGYGLGIAENCNGRKGISHGGALPGFGSNYIFYPEYGIGIMAFGNRTYTGPLPSREIEKLLFETAELKTRELPVSDILAERQEQVLRMLQTWDVALEKEIVAENLYLDESRGQRMTHAQEVFEKAGEIQKVEALVSENQLRGTFKVQAVNGSIDVYFTLTPEKTPKVQDLRFRF
;
A
#
# COMPACT_ATOMS: atom_id res chain seq x y z
N ALA A 1 0.12 -12.02 15.50
CA ALA A 1 0.03 -12.84 16.74
C ALA A 1 -0.34 -14.32 16.46
N GLY A 2 -0.70 -14.67 15.20
CA GLY A 2 -0.99 -16.05 14.80
C GLY A 2 -2.28 -16.67 15.38
N LYS A 3 -3.18 -15.84 15.93
CA LYS A 3 -4.40 -16.31 16.58
C LYS A 3 -5.60 -16.47 15.62
N LEU A 4 -5.53 -15.88 14.43
CA LEU A 4 -6.55 -16.00 13.38
C LEU A 4 -5.89 -16.05 12.00
N SER A 5 -6.64 -16.56 11.01
CA SER A 5 -6.28 -16.50 9.58
C SER A 5 -7.22 -15.55 8.85
N LEU A 6 -6.73 -14.87 7.82
CA LEU A 6 -7.55 -14.01 6.96
C LEU A 6 -8.67 -14.81 6.25
N HIS A 7 -8.43 -16.10 6.02
CA HIS A 7 -9.41 -17.00 5.36
C HIS A 7 -10.34 -17.71 6.34
N ASP A 8 -10.21 -17.48 7.65
CA ASP A 8 -11.17 -18.00 8.61
C ASP A 8 -12.56 -17.39 8.36
N PRO A 9 -13.63 -18.21 8.40
CA PRO A 9 -14.98 -17.67 8.32
C PRO A 9 -15.26 -16.78 9.53
N VAL A 10 -15.94 -15.66 9.30
CA VAL A 10 -16.30 -14.70 10.36
C VAL A 10 -17.13 -15.37 11.46
N SER A 11 -17.99 -16.34 11.11
CA SER A 11 -18.82 -17.13 12.03
C SER A 11 -18.02 -17.94 13.06
N LYS A 12 -16.73 -18.18 12.82
CA LYS A 12 -15.83 -18.80 13.82
C LYS A 12 -15.64 -17.91 15.05
N TYR A 13 -15.71 -16.60 14.88
CA TYR A 13 -15.47 -15.59 15.90
C TYR A 13 -16.75 -14.88 16.34
N ILE A 14 -17.69 -14.72 15.44
CA ILE A 14 -19.04 -14.16 15.65
C ILE A 14 -20.04 -15.22 15.21
N PRO A 15 -20.48 -16.13 16.11
CA PRO A 15 -21.36 -17.26 15.77
C PRO A 15 -22.67 -16.83 15.13
N GLU A 16 -23.17 -15.63 15.45
CA GLU A 16 -24.39 -15.06 14.86
C GLU A 16 -24.30 -14.94 13.35
N MET A 17 -23.10 -14.74 12.81
CA MET A 17 -22.86 -14.72 11.35
C MET A 17 -23.13 -16.06 10.65
N ALA A 18 -23.25 -17.16 11.37
CA ALA A 18 -23.63 -18.45 10.77
C ALA A 18 -25.11 -18.52 10.34
N LYS A 19 -25.93 -17.57 10.82
CA LYS A 19 -27.37 -17.52 10.55
C LYS A 19 -27.74 -16.53 9.44
N VAL A 20 -26.78 -15.75 8.94
CA VAL A 20 -27.08 -14.72 7.92
C VAL A 20 -27.52 -15.38 6.60
N GLU A 21 -28.54 -14.81 6.00
CA GLU A 21 -29.06 -15.22 4.70
C GLU A 21 -28.41 -14.37 3.59
N TYR A 22 -27.65 -15.04 2.72
CA TYR A 22 -27.02 -14.37 1.58
C TYR A 22 -28.01 -14.16 0.44
N LEU A 23 -27.69 -13.21 -0.48
CA LEU A 23 -28.53 -12.90 -1.64
C LEU A 23 -28.74 -14.09 -2.59
N THR A 24 -27.79 -15.00 -2.67
CA THR A 24 -27.85 -16.18 -3.54
C THR A 24 -27.38 -17.42 -2.79
N GLY A 25 -27.93 -18.59 -3.14
CA GLY A 25 -27.61 -19.87 -2.48
C GLY A 25 -26.18 -20.37 -2.78
N ASP A 26 -25.50 -19.82 -3.76
CA ASP A 26 -24.11 -20.13 -4.14
C ASP A 26 -23.10 -19.12 -3.57
N SER A 27 -23.54 -18.18 -2.75
CA SER A 27 -22.68 -17.19 -2.12
C SER A 27 -21.61 -17.85 -1.26
N PRO A 28 -20.32 -17.43 -1.36
CA PRO A 28 -19.30 -17.91 -0.45
C PRO A 28 -19.50 -17.36 0.96
N THR A 29 -19.07 -18.12 1.96
CA THR A 29 -19.09 -17.66 3.36
C THR A 29 -18.13 -16.48 3.55
N ILE A 30 -18.59 -15.43 4.22
CA ILE A 30 -17.76 -14.25 4.56
C ILE A 30 -16.62 -14.68 5.47
N ASN A 31 -15.39 -14.30 5.09
CA ASN A 31 -14.18 -14.48 5.87
C ASN A 31 -13.59 -13.13 6.33
N ILE A 32 -12.52 -13.18 7.13
CA ILE A 32 -11.87 -12.00 7.69
C ILE A 32 -11.33 -11.08 6.57
N GLU A 33 -10.78 -11.64 5.49
CA GLU A 33 -10.30 -10.84 4.36
C GLU A 33 -11.42 -10.06 3.69
N ASN A 34 -12.62 -10.62 3.58
CA ASN A 34 -13.77 -9.92 3.02
C ASN A 34 -14.14 -8.66 3.83
N LEU A 35 -14.06 -8.71 5.16
CA LEU A 35 -14.28 -7.55 6.00
C LEU A 35 -13.19 -6.49 5.78
N LEU A 36 -11.92 -6.90 5.80
CA LEU A 36 -10.76 -6.00 5.62
C LEU A 36 -10.74 -5.31 4.25
N THR A 37 -11.19 -6.00 3.21
CA THR A 37 -11.19 -5.50 1.83
C THR A 37 -12.52 -4.89 1.40
N MET A 38 -13.47 -4.80 2.32
CA MET A 38 -14.83 -4.29 2.05
C MET A 38 -15.52 -5.02 0.91
N THR A 39 -15.39 -6.36 0.89
CA THR A 39 -16.00 -7.24 -0.11
C THR A 39 -16.94 -8.29 0.52
N ALA A 40 -17.37 -8.02 1.75
CA ALA A 40 -18.31 -8.88 2.46
C ALA A 40 -19.73 -8.84 1.88
N GLY A 41 -20.03 -7.85 1.03
CA GLY A 41 -21.35 -7.67 0.44
C GLY A 41 -22.30 -6.82 1.27
N PHE A 42 -21.87 -6.28 2.41
CA PHE A 42 -22.65 -5.29 3.16
C PHE A 42 -22.88 -4.04 2.30
N PRO A 43 -24.02 -3.35 2.49
CA PRO A 43 -24.29 -2.10 1.78
C PRO A 43 -23.33 -0.99 2.25
N GLU A 44 -23.18 0.03 1.42
CA GLU A 44 -22.57 1.30 1.83
C GLU A 44 -23.39 1.91 2.96
N ASP A 45 -22.75 2.18 4.09
CA ASP A 45 -23.41 2.55 5.35
C ASP A 45 -22.81 3.80 6.03
N ASN A 46 -22.03 4.62 5.30
CA ASN A 46 -21.37 5.81 5.87
C ASN A 46 -22.33 6.73 6.65
N PRO A 47 -23.45 7.21 6.06
CA PRO A 47 -24.31 8.16 6.79
C PRO A 47 -25.00 7.55 8.02
N TRP A 48 -25.19 6.22 8.01
CA TRP A 48 -25.79 5.51 9.11
C TRP A 48 -24.75 5.11 10.15
N GLY A 49 -23.63 4.48 9.73
CA GLY A 49 -22.57 3.98 10.60
C GLY A 49 -21.92 5.09 11.43
N ASP A 50 -21.71 6.27 10.86
CA ASP A 50 -21.19 7.45 11.56
C ASP A 50 -21.97 7.81 12.82
N ARG A 51 -23.26 7.53 12.84
CA ARG A 51 -24.16 7.83 13.96
C ARG A 51 -24.23 6.71 15.00
N GLN A 52 -23.64 5.52 14.69
CA GLN A 52 -23.65 4.37 15.58
C GLN A 52 -22.33 4.24 16.38
N LEU A 53 -21.44 5.23 16.31
CA LEU A 53 -20.08 5.14 16.86
C LEU A 53 -20.08 4.66 18.32
N HIS A 54 -20.95 5.21 19.17
CA HIS A 54 -21.05 4.97 20.61
C HIS A 54 -21.94 3.79 21.01
N GLU A 55 -22.54 3.09 20.05
CA GLU A 55 -23.43 1.98 20.37
C GLU A 55 -22.66 0.84 21.05
N PRO A 56 -23.28 0.10 21.98
CA PRO A 56 -22.63 -1.02 22.66
C PRO A 56 -22.48 -2.23 21.74
N ASP A 57 -21.55 -3.13 22.09
CA ASP A 57 -21.30 -4.37 21.34
C ASP A 57 -22.56 -5.22 21.17
N GLU A 58 -23.45 -5.22 22.15
CA GLU A 58 -24.74 -5.95 22.13
C GLU A 58 -25.64 -5.47 20.99
N MET A 59 -25.61 -4.18 20.67
CA MET A 59 -26.38 -3.64 19.54
C MET A 59 -25.83 -4.14 18.21
N LEU A 60 -24.51 -4.10 18.01
CA LEU A 60 -23.87 -4.62 16.80
C LEU A 60 -24.16 -6.12 16.59
N ILE A 61 -24.00 -6.90 17.66
CA ILE A 61 -24.26 -8.35 17.58
C ILE A 61 -25.76 -8.65 17.42
N GLY A 62 -26.62 -7.87 18.09
CA GLY A 62 -28.07 -7.96 17.93
C GLY A 62 -28.55 -7.64 16.51
N LEU A 63 -27.91 -6.65 15.84
CA LEU A 63 -28.16 -6.35 14.43
C LEU A 63 -27.88 -7.59 13.54
N ILE A 64 -26.76 -8.26 13.77
CA ILE A 64 -26.40 -9.47 13.02
C ILE A 64 -27.37 -10.63 13.31
N ASP A 65 -27.73 -10.85 14.58
CA ASP A 65 -28.61 -11.94 14.99
C ASP A 65 -30.07 -11.77 14.50
N GLN A 66 -30.52 -10.53 14.34
CA GLN A 66 -31.83 -10.19 13.75
C GLN A 66 -31.83 -10.33 12.22
N GLY A 67 -30.67 -10.40 11.61
CA GLY A 67 -30.48 -10.46 10.17
C GLY A 67 -30.02 -9.13 9.57
N VAL A 68 -29.09 -9.21 8.64
CA VAL A 68 -28.55 -8.05 7.90
C VAL A 68 -28.92 -8.15 6.43
N SER A 69 -29.09 -6.99 5.81
CA SER A 69 -29.28 -6.91 4.37
C SER A 69 -27.93 -6.86 3.66
N PHE A 70 -27.84 -7.55 2.53
CA PHE A 70 -26.69 -7.50 1.64
C PHE A 70 -27.03 -6.75 0.36
N SER A 71 -26.12 -5.94 -0.13
CA SER A 71 -26.20 -5.28 -1.43
C SER A 71 -25.59 -6.14 -2.55
N ASN A 72 -24.65 -7.02 -2.19
CA ASN A 72 -23.93 -7.88 -3.11
C ASN A 72 -23.65 -9.26 -2.48
N ALA A 73 -23.38 -10.25 -3.33
CA ALA A 73 -22.77 -11.49 -2.86
C ALA A 73 -21.34 -11.21 -2.35
N PRO A 74 -20.89 -11.91 -1.28
CA PRO A 74 -19.51 -11.81 -0.81
C PRO A 74 -18.51 -12.12 -1.93
N SER A 75 -17.37 -11.43 -1.94
CA SER A 75 -16.31 -11.56 -2.93
C SER A 75 -16.68 -11.19 -4.38
N TYR A 76 -17.84 -10.58 -4.61
CA TYR A 76 -18.28 -10.18 -5.94
C TYR A 76 -17.68 -8.83 -6.37
N LYS A 77 -17.76 -7.83 -5.48
CA LYS A 77 -17.20 -6.49 -5.72
C LYS A 77 -16.91 -5.77 -4.40
N PHE A 78 -16.14 -4.70 -4.50
CA PHE A 78 -15.95 -3.75 -3.43
C PHE A 78 -17.22 -2.93 -3.17
N GLU A 79 -17.62 -2.81 -1.89
CA GLU A 79 -18.61 -1.84 -1.41
C GLU A 79 -18.24 -1.43 0.00
N TYR A 80 -18.08 -0.12 0.22
CA TYR A 80 -17.60 0.43 1.48
C TYR A 80 -18.57 0.12 2.62
N SER A 81 -18.08 -0.40 3.75
CA SER A 81 -18.91 -0.73 4.89
C SER A 81 -18.21 -0.52 6.23
N ASN A 82 -18.73 0.38 7.03
CA ASN A 82 -18.33 0.61 8.42
C ASN A 82 -18.70 -0.58 9.32
N THR A 83 -19.85 -1.20 9.08
CA THR A 83 -20.27 -2.42 9.80
C THR A 83 -19.23 -3.52 9.71
N GLY A 84 -18.59 -3.72 8.54
CA GLY A 84 -17.50 -4.67 8.39
C GLY A 84 -16.33 -4.39 9.35
N TYR A 85 -15.95 -3.15 9.51
CA TYR A 85 -14.87 -2.74 10.43
C TYR A 85 -15.28 -2.75 11.90
N ALA A 86 -16.54 -2.46 12.23
CA ALA A 86 -17.07 -2.66 13.58
C ALA A 86 -16.97 -4.15 13.99
N LEU A 87 -17.35 -5.07 13.09
CA LEU A 87 -17.18 -6.52 13.31
C LEU A 87 -15.71 -6.91 13.50
N LEU A 88 -14.77 -6.32 12.75
CA LEU A 88 -13.32 -6.56 12.95
C LEU A 88 -12.87 -6.12 14.35
N GLY A 89 -13.33 -4.97 14.85
CA GLY A 89 -13.07 -4.52 16.22
C GLY A 89 -13.55 -5.53 17.27
N ASN A 90 -14.79 -6.02 17.13
CA ASN A 90 -15.35 -7.05 18.00
C ASN A 90 -14.55 -8.37 17.92
N ILE A 91 -14.13 -8.80 16.72
CA ILE A 91 -13.29 -9.98 16.54
C ILE A 91 -11.94 -9.82 17.24
N VAL A 92 -11.29 -8.66 17.10
CA VAL A 92 -10.03 -8.38 17.82
C VAL A 92 -10.23 -8.50 19.33
N SER A 93 -11.31 -7.94 19.88
CA SER A 93 -11.64 -8.04 21.30
C SER A 93 -11.81 -9.50 21.75
N ARG A 94 -12.61 -10.30 21.02
CA ARG A 94 -12.87 -11.71 21.35
C ARG A 94 -11.60 -12.57 21.26
N VAL A 95 -10.80 -12.40 20.22
CA VAL A 95 -9.59 -13.20 19.99
C VAL A 95 -8.45 -12.84 20.93
N SER A 96 -8.32 -11.57 21.28
CA SER A 96 -7.28 -11.09 22.19
C SER A 96 -7.63 -11.31 23.66
N GLY A 97 -8.91 -11.31 24.01
CA GLY A 97 -9.41 -11.33 25.39
C GLY A 97 -9.35 -9.97 26.07
N MET A 98 -9.21 -8.89 25.33
CA MET A 98 -9.21 -7.52 25.82
C MET A 98 -9.92 -6.59 24.82
N PRO A 99 -10.44 -5.41 25.20
CA PRO A 99 -11.00 -4.44 24.28
C PRO A 99 -10.05 -4.12 23.12
N TYR A 100 -10.55 -4.01 21.88
CA TYR A 100 -9.72 -3.76 20.71
C TYR A 100 -8.90 -2.48 20.86
N GLN A 101 -9.45 -1.44 21.50
CA GLN A 101 -8.74 -0.18 21.81
C GLN A 101 -7.47 -0.44 22.62
N GLN A 102 -7.58 -1.23 23.68
CA GLN A 102 -6.44 -1.60 24.52
C GLN A 102 -5.43 -2.44 23.75
N TYR A 103 -5.92 -3.37 22.92
CA TYR A 103 -5.07 -4.19 22.06
C TYR A 103 -4.25 -3.34 21.09
N ILE A 104 -4.90 -2.43 20.37
CA ILE A 104 -4.25 -1.55 19.40
C ILE A 104 -3.30 -0.57 20.11
N LYS A 105 -3.73 0.02 21.23
CA LYS A 105 -2.87 0.90 22.03
C LYS A 105 -1.56 0.22 22.41
N THR A 106 -1.66 -0.95 23.00
CA THR A 106 -0.48 -1.67 23.54
C THR A 106 0.41 -2.24 22.43
N ASN A 107 -0.19 -2.80 21.36
CA ASN A 107 0.57 -3.57 20.37
C ASN A 107 0.95 -2.78 19.12
N ILE A 108 0.31 -1.61 18.88
CA ILE A 108 0.56 -0.79 17.68
C ILE A 108 0.98 0.62 18.06
N LEU A 109 0.12 1.36 18.79
CA LEU A 109 0.33 2.81 19.00
C LEU A 109 1.57 3.07 19.87
N GLN A 110 1.67 2.42 21.03
CA GLN A 110 2.82 2.58 21.94
C GLN A 110 4.15 2.17 21.28
N PRO A 111 4.27 1.02 20.59
CA PRO A 111 5.48 0.68 19.85
C PRO A 111 5.85 1.68 18.74
N LEU A 112 4.88 2.43 18.20
CA LEU A 112 5.12 3.50 17.24
C LEU A 112 5.40 4.85 17.91
N GLY A 113 5.26 4.96 19.23
CA GLY A 113 5.39 6.22 19.98
C GLY A 113 4.21 7.17 19.76
N MET A 114 3.02 6.64 19.43
CA MET A 114 1.79 7.42 19.24
C MET A 114 1.08 7.60 20.60
N ASP A 115 1.67 8.39 21.48
CA ASP A 115 1.24 8.53 22.87
C ASP A 115 0.09 9.52 23.05
N ASN A 116 -0.14 10.40 22.06
CA ASN A 116 -1.24 11.38 22.00
C ASN A 116 -2.36 10.90 21.06
N THR A 117 -2.71 9.62 21.16
CA THR A 117 -3.74 8.98 20.35
C THR A 117 -4.71 8.22 21.25
N TYR A 118 -6.01 8.51 21.15
CA TYR A 118 -7.05 8.10 22.10
C TYR A 118 -8.30 7.62 21.35
N TRP A 119 -9.27 7.06 22.08
CA TRP A 119 -10.63 6.78 21.60
C TRP A 119 -11.69 7.61 22.30
N GLU A 120 -11.37 8.16 23.49
CA GLU A 120 -12.30 8.97 24.28
C GLU A 120 -11.78 10.38 24.48
N TYR A 121 -12.67 11.37 24.33
CA TYR A 121 -12.38 12.78 24.51
C TYR A 121 -11.85 13.12 25.89
N ASP A 122 -12.38 12.46 26.93
CA ASP A 122 -11.99 12.68 28.33
C ASP A 122 -10.52 12.34 28.62
N ASN A 123 -9.90 11.53 27.75
CA ASN A 123 -8.50 11.18 27.85
C ASN A 123 -7.57 12.17 27.12
N VAL A 124 -8.12 13.08 26.31
CA VAL A 124 -7.35 14.11 25.60
C VAL A 124 -7.14 15.31 26.53
N PRO A 125 -5.91 15.85 26.68
CA PRO A 125 -5.70 17.08 27.43
C PRO A 125 -6.59 18.20 26.87
N ALA A 126 -7.37 18.87 27.71
CA ALA A 126 -8.37 19.84 27.27
C ALA A 126 -7.80 21.00 26.42
N ALA A 127 -6.52 21.34 26.61
CA ALA A 127 -5.84 22.38 25.83
C ALA A 127 -5.43 21.89 24.42
N GLU A 128 -5.45 20.57 24.16
CA GLU A 128 -5.05 19.95 22.90
C GLU A 128 -6.26 19.42 22.11
N LEU A 129 -7.45 19.39 22.73
CA LEU A 129 -8.66 18.88 22.12
C LEU A 129 -9.24 19.90 21.13
N ALA A 130 -9.25 19.55 19.86
CA ALA A 130 -10.00 20.30 18.86
C ALA A 130 -11.50 20.03 19.00
N ILE A 131 -12.29 21.07 18.96
CA ILE A 131 -13.75 21.00 19.01
C ILE A 131 -14.31 21.03 17.58
N GLY A 132 -15.27 20.16 17.29
CA GLY A 132 -15.88 20.02 15.98
C GLY A 132 -17.03 21.01 15.73
N TYR A 133 -17.10 21.51 14.51
CA TYR A 133 -18.12 22.47 14.10
C TYR A 133 -18.79 22.10 12.79
N ARG A 134 -20.01 22.58 12.62
CA ARG A 134 -20.76 22.62 11.36
C ARG A 134 -20.91 24.08 10.91
N TRP A 135 -20.77 24.33 9.61
CA TRP A 135 -21.13 25.61 9.01
C TRP A 135 -22.50 25.47 8.36
N GLU A 136 -23.52 26.14 8.94
CA GLU A 136 -24.91 26.08 8.51
C GLU A 136 -25.56 27.45 8.76
N ASP A 137 -26.41 27.89 7.87
CA ASP A 137 -27.13 29.17 7.97
C ASP A 137 -26.20 30.38 8.25
N GLU A 138 -25.05 30.41 7.58
CA GLU A 138 -24.02 31.46 7.71
C GLU A 138 -23.41 31.58 9.12
N GLN A 139 -23.46 30.52 9.92
CA GLN A 139 -22.92 30.50 11.29
C GLN A 139 -22.22 29.18 11.61
N TRP A 140 -21.31 29.25 12.57
CA TRP A 140 -20.67 28.07 13.14
C TRP A 140 -21.55 27.51 14.27
N THR A 141 -21.94 26.25 14.12
CA THR A 141 -22.69 25.50 15.14
C THR A 141 -21.80 24.40 15.68
N LEU A 142 -21.77 24.21 16.99
CA LEU A 142 -21.04 23.16 17.67
C LEU A 142 -21.66 21.81 17.33
N GLU A 143 -20.84 20.85 16.95
CA GLU A 143 -21.25 19.46 16.80
C GLU A 143 -21.13 18.69 18.14
N PRO A 144 -22.05 17.76 18.41
CA PRO A 144 -21.93 16.90 19.57
C PRO A 144 -20.70 15.98 19.44
N MET A 145 -20.06 15.71 20.57
CA MET A 145 -18.98 14.72 20.63
C MET A 145 -19.55 13.31 20.44
N LEU A 146 -18.95 12.54 19.56
CA LEU A 146 -19.30 11.14 19.33
C LEU A 146 -18.34 10.25 20.14
N HIS A 147 -18.84 9.67 21.22
CA HIS A 147 -18.07 8.76 22.07
C HIS A 147 -17.76 7.44 21.39
N ASP A 148 -16.77 6.72 21.89
CA ASP A 148 -16.35 5.41 21.39
C ASP A 148 -17.35 4.31 21.79
N GLY A 149 -17.41 3.25 20.96
CA GLY A 149 -18.25 2.09 21.19
C GLY A 149 -17.99 0.99 20.16
N ALA A 150 -19.01 0.20 19.85
CA ALA A 150 -18.88 -0.93 18.93
C ALA A 150 -18.43 -0.54 17.52
N TYR A 151 -18.83 0.66 17.06
CA TYR A 151 -18.41 1.21 15.77
C TYR A 151 -17.12 2.03 15.83
N GLY A 152 -16.52 2.21 17.00
CA GLY A 152 -15.26 2.95 17.15
C GLY A 152 -14.11 2.40 16.33
N ALA A 153 -14.11 1.10 16.03
CA ALA A 153 -13.10 0.48 15.19
C ALA A 153 -13.12 0.95 13.72
N MET A 154 -14.22 1.51 13.25
CA MET A 154 -14.33 2.04 11.89
C MET A 154 -13.81 3.47 11.75
N GLY A 155 -13.85 4.31 12.85
CA GLY A 155 -13.50 5.72 12.73
C GLY A 155 -13.38 6.50 14.03
N GLY A 156 -13.43 5.86 15.23
CA GLY A 156 -13.45 6.54 16.53
C GLY A 156 -12.10 7.06 17.04
N LEU A 157 -11.02 7.01 16.25
CA LEU A 157 -9.68 7.40 16.71
C LEU A 157 -9.50 8.91 16.78
N LEU A 158 -9.11 9.42 17.94
CA LEU A 158 -8.67 10.79 18.20
C LEU A 158 -7.15 10.85 18.14
N THR A 159 -6.58 11.64 17.24
CA THR A 159 -5.12 11.68 17.04
C THR A 159 -4.65 13.06 16.62
N SER A 160 -3.34 13.31 16.75
CA SER A 160 -2.66 14.49 16.25
C SER A 160 -1.96 14.23 14.90
N ILE A 161 -1.68 15.29 14.14
CA ILE A 161 -0.86 15.20 12.93
C ILE A 161 0.52 14.62 13.25
N GLU A 162 1.09 14.97 14.39
CA GLU A 162 2.40 14.48 14.81
C GLU A 162 2.38 12.96 15.02
N ASP A 163 1.42 12.44 15.79
CA ASP A 163 1.29 11.00 16.00
C ASP A 163 0.95 10.26 14.72
N PHE A 164 0.00 10.79 13.96
CA PHE A 164 -0.40 10.14 12.70
C PHE A 164 0.74 10.11 11.67
N SER A 165 1.67 11.07 11.73
CA SER A 165 2.89 11.04 10.90
C SER A 165 3.77 9.81 11.19
N LYS A 166 3.78 9.31 12.44
CA LYS A 166 4.52 8.10 12.84
C LYS A 166 3.90 6.85 12.20
N TYR A 167 2.56 6.78 12.14
CA TYR A 167 1.84 5.72 11.42
C TYR A 167 2.17 5.74 9.91
N VAL A 168 2.11 6.90 9.27
CA VAL A 168 2.46 7.03 7.85
C VAL A 168 3.92 6.66 7.60
N ARG A 169 4.87 7.12 8.43
CA ARG A 169 6.28 6.72 8.37
C ARG A 169 6.46 5.22 8.51
N PHE A 170 5.70 4.58 9.39
CA PHE A 170 5.72 3.14 9.56
C PHE A 170 5.32 2.42 8.27
N HIS A 171 4.24 2.84 7.61
CA HIS A 171 3.84 2.31 6.32
C HIS A 171 4.87 2.57 5.21
N LEU A 172 5.47 3.75 5.17
CA LEU A 172 6.55 4.10 4.23
C LEU A 172 7.82 3.27 4.45
N SER A 173 8.06 2.81 5.68
CA SER A 173 9.22 1.97 6.01
C SER A 173 9.16 0.58 5.38
N ALA A 174 8.00 0.15 4.89
CA ALA A 174 7.83 -1.14 4.23
C ALA A 174 8.48 -1.21 2.84
N TRP A 175 8.78 -0.08 2.23
CA TRP A 175 9.41 0.01 0.92
C TRP A 175 10.77 0.73 1.01
N PRO A 176 11.78 0.31 0.25
CA PRO A 176 11.86 -0.92 -0.54
C PRO A 176 11.99 -2.19 0.33
N PRO A 177 11.70 -3.40 -0.22
CA PRO A 177 12.04 -4.65 0.44
C PRO A 177 13.54 -4.72 0.74
N ARG A 178 13.91 -5.19 1.93
CA ARG A 178 15.31 -5.25 2.37
C ARG A 178 15.51 -6.30 3.46
N SER A 179 16.76 -6.65 3.74
CA SER A 179 17.13 -7.80 4.60
C SER A 179 17.46 -7.45 6.05
N ASP A 180 17.50 -6.15 6.42
CA ASP A 180 17.73 -5.73 7.79
C ASP A 180 16.57 -6.17 8.72
N ALA A 181 16.82 -6.26 10.02
CA ALA A 181 15.86 -6.72 11.00
C ALA A 181 14.55 -5.90 10.95
N ASP A 182 13.44 -6.60 11.04
CA ASP A 182 12.09 -6.03 11.09
C ASP A 182 11.70 -5.79 12.55
N THR A 183 11.77 -4.55 13.00
CA THR A 183 11.58 -4.15 14.42
C THR A 183 10.22 -3.52 14.69
N GLY A 184 9.37 -3.38 13.67
CA GLY A 184 8.05 -2.77 13.80
C GLY A 184 7.01 -3.70 14.45
N PRO A 185 5.88 -3.14 14.92
CA PRO A 185 4.78 -3.92 15.49
C PRO A 185 4.10 -4.87 14.48
N VAL A 186 4.19 -4.58 13.19
CA VAL A 186 3.72 -5.40 12.08
C VAL A 186 4.86 -5.58 11.09
N LYS A 187 5.01 -6.79 10.55
CA LYS A 187 6.06 -7.07 9.57
C LYS A 187 5.93 -6.20 8.32
N ARG A 188 7.07 -5.73 7.78
CA ARG A 188 7.11 -4.96 6.52
C ARG A 188 6.44 -5.69 5.35
N SER A 189 6.56 -7.01 5.29
CA SER A 189 5.85 -7.82 4.28
C SER A 189 4.34 -7.71 4.42
N SER A 190 3.81 -7.72 5.65
CA SER A 190 2.38 -7.55 5.91
C SER A 190 1.90 -6.13 5.59
N LEU A 191 2.72 -5.11 5.87
CA LEU A 191 2.40 -3.73 5.45
C LEU A 191 2.31 -3.62 3.92
N ARG A 192 3.22 -4.27 3.17
CA ARG A 192 3.13 -4.30 1.70
C ARG A 192 1.90 -5.06 1.20
N GLU A 193 1.50 -6.13 1.88
CA GLU A 193 0.26 -6.86 1.59
C GLU A 193 -0.97 -5.97 1.81
N MET A 194 -1.04 -5.22 2.93
CA MET A 194 -2.09 -4.22 3.17
C MET A 194 -2.19 -3.18 2.04
N GLN A 195 -1.08 -2.86 1.40
CA GLN A 195 -0.94 -1.89 0.30
C GLN A 195 -1.14 -2.50 -1.09
N THR A 196 -1.70 -3.71 -1.16
CA THR A 196 -1.99 -4.40 -2.42
C THR A 196 -3.48 -4.28 -2.72
N PRO A 197 -3.88 -3.71 -3.87
CA PRO A 197 -5.29 -3.50 -4.20
C PRO A 197 -5.98 -4.83 -4.46
N LYS A 198 -7.14 -5.00 -3.85
CA LYS A 198 -8.10 -6.07 -4.18
C LYS A 198 -9.22 -5.47 -5.05
N PHE A 199 -9.79 -6.29 -5.93
CA PHE A 199 -10.85 -5.87 -6.87
C PHE A 199 -10.52 -4.55 -7.60
N PRO A 200 -9.38 -4.45 -8.30
CA PRO A 200 -8.96 -3.22 -8.95
C PRO A 200 -9.92 -2.85 -10.09
N ARG A 201 -10.16 -1.55 -10.22
CA ARG A 201 -11.01 -0.96 -11.28
C ARG A 201 -10.22 0.07 -12.06
N LEU A 202 -10.31 -0.02 -13.39
CA LEU A 202 -9.71 0.96 -14.30
C LEU A 202 -10.67 2.12 -14.55
N TYR A 203 -10.21 3.34 -14.30
CA TYR A 203 -10.87 4.60 -14.63
C TYR A 203 -10.18 5.18 -15.88
N ALA A 204 -10.52 4.66 -17.03
CA ALA A 204 -9.88 4.98 -18.32
C ALA A 204 -10.05 6.46 -18.76
N LYS A 205 -11.10 7.13 -18.27
CA LYS A 205 -11.40 8.55 -18.59
C LYS A 205 -10.98 9.52 -17.49
N ALA A 206 -10.21 9.05 -16.49
CA ALA A 206 -9.69 9.92 -15.45
C ALA A 206 -8.75 10.98 -16.06
N LYS A 207 -8.59 12.08 -15.33
CA LYS A 207 -7.72 13.20 -15.70
C LYS A 207 -6.75 13.48 -14.56
N ASP A 208 -5.58 13.99 -14.90
CA ASP A 208 -4.61 14.47 -13.93
C ASP A 208 -4.98 15.86 -13.36
N SER A 209 -4.11 16.42 -12.53
CA SER A 209 -4.28 17.74 -11.92
C SER A 209 -4.32 18.91 -12.91
N ASN A 210 -3.85 18.71 -14.14
CA ASN A 210 -3.87 19.71 -15.21
C ASN A 210 -5.09 19.58 -16.11
N GLY A 211 -5.91 18.51 -15.91
CA GLY A 211 -7.07 18.21 -16.72
C GLY A 211 -6.76 17.33 -17.94
N ASP A 212 -5.52 16.87 -18.08
CA ASP A 212 -5.09 16.01 -19.17
C ASP A 212 -5.53 14.54 -18.94
N PRO A 213 -5.85 13.80 -20.02
CA PRO A 213 -6.24 12.39 -19.89
C PRO A 213 -5.16 11.55 -19.21
N CYS A 214 -5.49 10.96 -18.08
CA CYS A 214 -4.59 10.12 -17.30
C CYS A 214 -5.38 9.00 -16.62
N ALA A 215 -5.39 7.83 -17.24
CA ALA A 215 -6.08 6.67 -16.69
C ALA A 215 -5.53 6.31 -15.29
N VAL A 216 -6.44 5.90 -14.40
CA VAL A 216 -6.11 5.51 -13.03
C VAL A 216 -6.65 4.10 -12.77
N MET A 217 -5.81 3.22 -12.27
CA MET A 217 -6.24 1.97 -11.66
C MET A 217 -6.40 2.21 -10.16
N SER A 218 -7.55 1.85 -9.60
CA SER A 218 -7.83 2.01 -8.17
C SER A 218 -8.44 0.74 -7.59
N GLY A 219 -8.11 0.45 -6.32
CA GLY A 219 -8.67 -0.64 -5.56
C GLY A 219 -8.52 -0.39 -4.06
N TYR A 220 -8.97 -1.34 -3.25
CA TYR A 220 -8.88 -1.26 -1.79
C TYR A 220 -8.06 -2.43 -1.24
N GLY A 221 -7.14 -2.13 -0.35
CA GLY A 221 -6.36 -3.12 0.38
C GLY A 221 -6.94 -3.40 1.76
N TYR A 222 -6.11 -3.59 2.76
CA TYR A 222 -6.59 -3.77 4.14
C TYR A 222 -6.68 -2.41 4.83
N GLY A 223 -7.86 -1.79 4.76
CA GLY A 223 -8.12 -0.46 5.33
C GLY A 223 -7.49 0.70 4.55
N LEU A 224 -7.09 0.50 3.31
CA LEU A 224 -6.34 1.47 2.51
C LEU A 224 -6.88 1.53 1.08
N GLY A 225 -7.16 2.73 0.60
CA GLY A 225 -7.37 3.00 -0.82
C GLY A 225 -6.03 3.04 -1.55
N ILE A 226 -5.93 2.36 -2.68
CA ILE A 226 -4.73 2.31 -3.50
C ILE A 226 -5.08 2.78 -4.90
N ALA A 227 -4.33 3.75 -5.43
CA ALA A 227 -4.51 4.23 -6.79
C ALA A 227 -3.15 4.37 -7.50
N GLU A 228 -3.10 3.93 -8.74
CA GLU A 228 -1.93 4.10 -9.61
C GLU A 228 -2.37 4.83 -10.88
N ASN A 229 -1.70 5.92 -11.20
CA ASN A 229 -2.03 6.76 -12.34
C ASN A 229 -1.21 6.41 -13.60
N CYS A 230 -1.52 7.06 -14.71
CA CYS A 230 -0.86 6.85 -16.00
C CYS A 230 0.65 7.09 -16.00
N ASN A 231 1.20 7.77 -15.00
CA ASN A 231 2.64 8.00 -14.82
C ASN A 231 3.29 6.91 -13.95
N GLY A 232 2.57 5.81 -13.64
CA GLY A 232 3.04 4.76 -12.75
C GLY A 232 3.17 5.19 -11.28
N ARG A 233 2.60 6.34 -10.90
CA ARG A 233 2.66 6.83 -9.53
C ARG A 233 1.60 6.14 -8.67
N LYS A 234 2.05 5.34 -7.71
CA LYS A 234 1.20 4.61 -6.77
C LYS A 234 1.04 5.39 -5.48
N GLY A 235 -0.17 5.92 -5.26
CA GLY A 235 -0.58 6.57 -4.01
C GLY A 235 -1.43 5.64 -3.16
N ILE A 236 -1.22 5.69 -1.84
CA ILE A 236 -1.96 4.92 -0.85
C ILE A 236 -2.59 5.92 0.12
N SER A 237 -3.91 5.82 0.32
CA SER A 237 -4.66 6.85 1.03
C SER A 237 -5.83 6.29 1.84
N HIS A 238 -6.30 7.08 2.76
CA HIS A 238 -7.63 6.99 3.33
C HIS A 238 -8.08 8.37 3.79
N GLY A 239 -9.37 8.56 3.94
CA GLY A 239 -9.97 9.74 4.53
C GLY A 239 -10.83 9.39 5.73
N GLY A 240 -11.21 10.38 6.49
CA GLY A 240 -12.20 10.29 7.55
C GLY A 240 -13.15 11.48 7.45
N ALA A 241 -14.43 11.24 7.71
CA ALA A 241 -15.45 12.28 7.75
C ALA A 241 -16.49 11.90 8.81
N LEU A 242 -16.52 12.68 9.88
CA LEU A 242 -17.48 12.53 10.97
C LEU A 242 -18.13 13.90 11.27
N PRO A 243 -19.26 13.95 11.98
CA PRO A 243 -19.77 15.20 12.51
C PRO A 243 -18.69 15.97 13.26
N GLY A 244 -18.43 17.20 12.82
CA GLY A 244 -17.41 18.07 13.40
C GLY A 244 -16.01 17.93 12.84
N PHE A 245 -15.68 16.89 12.06
CA PHE A 245 -14.31 16.62 11.63
C PHE A 245 -14.23 16.09 10.20
N GLY A 246 -13.07 16.33 9.59
CA GLY A 246 -12.66 15.72 8.36
C GLY A 246 -11.16 15.49 8.34
N SER A 247 -10.73 14.38 7.77
CA SER A 247 -9.31 14.03 7.63
C SER A 247 -9.02 13.42 6.28
N ASN A 248 -7.80 13.61 5.82
CA ASN A 248 -7.30 12.93 4.63
C ASN A 248 -5.80 12.71 4.77
N TYR A 249 -5.32 11.56 4.29
CA TYR A 249 -3.90 11.32 4.10
C TYR A 249 -3.65 10.54 2.82
N ILE A 250 -2.51 10.79 2.22
CA ILE A 250 -1.96 10.04 1.10
C ILE A 250 -0.47 9.88 1.29
N PHE A 251 0.07 8.72 0.99
CA PHE A 251 1.50 8.50 0.98
C PHE A 251 1.93 7.71 -0.27
N TYR A 252 3.17 7.92 -0.64
CA TYR A 252 3.80 7.38 -1.84
C TYR A 252 5.00 6.53 -1.43
N PRO A 253 4.84 5.19 -1.29
CA PRO A 253 5.92 4.32 -0.80
C PRO A 253 7.19 4.44 -1.61
N GLU A 254 7.09 4.53 -2.92
CA GLU A 254 8.25 4.61 -3.82
C GLU A 254 9.01 5.93 -3.71
N TYR A 255 8.36 7.01 -3.30
CA TYR A 255 8.99 8.32 -3.09
C TYR A 255 9.36 8.58 -1.63
N GLY A 256 8.81 7.80 -0.69
CA GLY A 256 9.06 7.98 0.74
C GLY A 256 8.42 9.22 1.35
N ILE A 257 7.36 9.74 0.75
CA ILE A 257 6.65 10.94 1.21
C ILE A 257 5.21 10.62 1.63
N GLY A 258 4.67 11.44 2.52
CA GLY A 258 3.27 11.42 2.93
C GLY A 258 2.74 12.82 3.13
N ILE A 259 1.46 13.01 2.84
CA ILE A 259 0.71 14.25 2.98
C ILE A 259 -0.50 13.95 3.86
N MET A 260 -0.75 14.78 4.86
CA MET A 260 -1.86 14.64 5.79
C MET A 260 -2.50 16.00 6.03
N ALA A 261 -3.83 16.01 6.13
CA ALA A 261 -4.58 17.20 6.46
C ALA A 261 -5.78 16.84 7.33
N PHE A 262 -5.98 17.56 8.44
CA PHE A 262 -7.08 17.41 9.35
C PHE A 262 -7.84 18.74 9.48
N GLY A 263 -9.14 18.68 9.65
CA GLY A 263 -9.98 19.83 9.84
C GLY A 263 -11.09 19.56 10.84
N ASN A 264 -11.45 20.57 11.62
CA ASN A 264 -12.49 20.50 12.64
C ASN A 264 -13.83 21.07 12.15
N ARG A 265 -14.21 20.70 10.95
CA ARG A 265 -15.50 21.01 10.34
C ARG A 265 -16.16 19.73 9.85
N THR A 266 -17.48 19.60 10.07
CA THR A 266 -18.29 18.46 9.64
C THR A 266 -18.01 18.14 8.15
N TYR A 267 -17.58 16.90 7.89
CA TYR A 267 -17.26 16.39 6.55
C TYR A 267 -16.34 17.35 5.78
N THR A 268 -15.30 17.84 6.45
CA THR A 268 -14.38 18.84 5.88
C THR A 268 -13.93 18.46 4.48
N GLY A 269 -14.29 19.26 3.54
CA GLY A 269 -13.79 19.15 2.19
C GLY A 269 -13.91 20.48 1.45
N PRO A 270 -13.04 20.69 0.45
CA PRO A 270 -11.83 19.93 0.18
C PRO A 270 -10.70 20.30 1.13
N LEU A 271 -9.95 19.31 1.60
CA LEU A 271 -8.65 19.52 2.25
C LEU A 271 -7.57 19.77 1.19
N PRO A 272 -6.49 20.55 1.47
CA PRO A 272 -5.52 20.97 0.47
C PRO A 272 -4.54 19.87 0.05
N SER A 273 -4.84 18.61 0.29
CA SER A 273 -3.93 17.48 0.05
C SER A 273 -3.55 17.34 -1.42
N ARG A 274 -4.50 17.58 -2.34
CA ARG A 274 -4.26 17.49 -3.79
C ARG A 274 -3.40 18.62 -4.32
N GLU A 275 -3.61 19.84 -3.82
CA GLU A 275 -2.81 21.01 -4.17
C GLU A 275 -1.38 20.85 -3.66
N ILE A 276 -1.21 20.34 -2.45
CA ILE A 276 0.11 20.03 -1.86
C ILE A 276 0.79 18.92 -2.67
N GLU A 277 0.07 17.85 -3.01
CA GLU A 277 0.57 16.77 -3.86
C GLU A 277 1.09 17.31 -5.18
N LYS A 278 0.26 18.08 -5.89
CA LYS A 278 0.63 18.69 -7.17
C LYS A 278 1.91 19.51 -7.04
N LEU A 279 1.95 20.42 -6.08
CA LEU A 279 3.10 21.30 -5.87
C LEU A 279 4.38 20.49 -5.57
N LEU A 280 4.31 19.47 -4.71
CA LEU A 280 5.46 18.63 -4.37
C LEU A 280 6.02 17.90 -5.60
N PHE A 281 5.17 17.30 -6.42
CA PHE A 281 5.61 16.57 -7.60
C PHE A 281 6.08 17.46 -8.75
N GLU A 282 5.64 18.72 -8.81
CA GLU A 282 6.07 19.68 -9.82
C GLU A 282 7.38 20.41 -9.44
N THR A 283 7.67 20.58 -8.14
CA THR A 283 8.75 21.49 -7.71
C THR A 283 9.88 20.85 -6.91
N ALA A 284 9.64 19.68 -6.28
CA ALA A 284 10.62 19.12 -5.34
C ALA A 284 11.61 18.13 -5.97
N GLU A 285 11.60 17.96 -7.30
CA GLU A 285 12.49 17.01 -8.02
C GLU A 285 12.55 15.62 -7.36
N LEU A 286 11.40 15.11 -6.92
CA LEU A 286 11.29 13.86 -6.19
C LEU A 286 11.81 12.69 -7.01
N LYS A 287 12.66 11.88 -6.39
CA LYS A 287 13.19 10.65 -6.98
C LYS A 287 12.60 9.44 -6.28
N THR A 288 12.35 8.40 -7.05
CA THR A 288 11.93 7.10 -6.49
C THR A 288 13.06 6.47 -5.69
N ARG A 289 12.70 5.80 -4.61
CA ARG A 289 13.62 4.94 -3.85
C ARG A 289 13.87 3.67 -4.65
N GLU A 290 15.11 3.36 -4.89
CA GLU A 290 15.53 2.19 -5.68
C GLU A 290 15.47 0.91 -4.86
N LEU A 291 15.25 -0.21 -5.54
CA LEU A 291 15.41 -1.53 -4.95
C LEU A 291 16.90 -1.78 -4.69
N PRO A 292 17.27 -2.36 -3.54
CA PRO A 292 18.66 -2.75 -3.32
C PRO A 292 19.10 -3.79 -4.35
N VAL A 293 20.29 -3.58 -4.90
CA VAL A 293 20.91 -4.54 -5.83
C VAL A 293 21.32 -5.78 -5.04
N SER A 294 20.97 -6.98 -5.50
CA SER A 294 21.43 -8.23 -4.90
C SER A 294 22.90 -8.46 -5.20
N ASP A 295 23.60 -9.19 -4.30
CA ASP A 295 25.03 -9.52 -4.48
C ASP A 295 25.28 -10.23 -5.80
N ILE A 296 24.41 -11.19 -6.17
CA ILE A 296 24.52 -11.90 -7.45
C ILE A 296 24.32 -11.00 -8.66
N LEU A 297 23.42 -10.03 -8.58
CA LEU A 297 23.18 -9.11 -9.68
C LEU A 297 24.36 -8.15 -9.86
N ALA A 298 24.96 -7.69 -8.77
CA ALA A 298 26.17 -6.88 -8.79
C ALA A 298 27.38 -7.66 -9.36
N GLU A 299 27.58 -8.89 -8.90
CA GLU A 299 28.63 -9.77 -9.45
C GLU A 299 28.44 -10.01 -10.94
N ARG A 300 27.22 -10.28 -11.38
CA ARG A 300 26.92 -10.50 -12.80
C ARG A 300 27.08 -9.24 -13.65
N GLN A 301 26.84 -8.04 -13.12
CA GLN A 301 27.15 -6.78 -13.82
C GLN A 301 28.61 -6.73 -14.25
N GLU A 302 29.54 -6.99 -13.33
CA GLU A 302 30.98 -6.97 -13.62
C GLU A 302 31.37 -8.06 -14.62
N GLN A 303 30.84 -9.25 -14.44
CA GLN A 303 31.12 -10.42 -15.29
C GLN A 303 30.55 -10.25 -16.71
N VAL A 304 29.33 -9.72 -16.84
CA VAL A 304 28.68 -9.39 -18.13
C VAL A 304 29.50 -8.34 -18.87
N LEU A 305 29.90 -7.28 -18.19
CA LEU A 305 30.73 -6.25 -18.83
C LEU A 305 32.04 -6.82 -19.35
N ARG A 306 32.75 -7.61 -18.53
CA ARG A 306 34.00 -8.28 -18.95
C ARG A 306 33.77 -9.25 -20.11
N MET A 307 32.69 -10.02 -20.09
CA MET A 307 32.34 -10.93 -21.20
C MET A 307 32.07 -10.14 -22.49
N LEU A 308 31.30 -9.06 -22.46
CA LEU A 308 31.01 -8.25 -23.65
C LEU A 308 32.28 -7.66 -24.29
N GLN A 309 33.29 -7.31 -23.48
CA GLN A 309 34.53 -6.74 -23.96
C GLN A 309 35.48 -7.76 -24.58
N THR A 310 35.54 -8.99 -24.02
CA THR A 310 36.59 -9.95 -24.35
C THR A 310 36.07 -11.27 -24.89
N TRP A 311 34.81 -11.58 -24.65
CA TRP A 311 34.12 -12.86 -24.89
C TRP A 311 34.96 -14.08 -24.41
N ASP A 312 35.45 -13.99 -23.16
CA ASP A 312 36.19 -15.03 -22.48
C ASP A 312 35.36 -16.31 -22.38
N VAL A 313 35.83 -17.39 -23.02
CA VAL A 313 35.13 -18.68 -23.10
C VAL A 313 34.94 -19.35 -21.73
N ALA A 314 35.89 -19.17 -20.82
CA ALA A 314 35.79 -19.74 -19.47
C ALA A 314 34.70 -19.01 -18.67
N LEU A 315 34.69 -17.69 -18.70
CA LEU A 315 33.66 -16.85 -18.07
C LEU A 315 32.28 -17.12 -18.68
N GLU A 316 32.20 -17.18 -20.01
CA GLU A 316 30.95 -17.48 -20.71
C GLU A 316 30.32 -18.81 -20.21
N LYS A 317 31.09 -19.88 -20.11
CA LYS A 317 30.61 -21.18 -19.61
C LYS A 317 30.10 -21.12 -18.17
N GLU A 318 30.70 -20.26 -17.38
CA GLU A 318 30.31 -20.08 -15.97
C GLU A 318 28.99 -19.33 -15.82
N ILE A 319 28.85 -18.19 -16.54
CA ILE A 319 27.78 -17.22 -16.25
C ILE A 319 26.60 -17.26 -17.23
N VAL A 320 26.75 -17.91 -18.41
CA VAL A 320 25.72 -17.89 -19.45
C VAL A 320 24.86 -19.13 -19.39
N ALA A 321 23.53 -18.92 -19.51
CA ALA A 321 22.57 -20.00 -19.64
C ALA A 321 22.47 -20.48 -21.09
N GLU A 322 22.15 -21.77 -21.27
CA GLU A 322 22.08 -22.43 -22.58
C GLU A 322 21.15 -21.71 -23.57
N ASN A 323 20.06 -21.14 -23.06
CA ASN A 323 19.04 -20.48 -23.87
C ASN A 323 19.49 -19.14 -24.48
N LEU A 324 20.58 -18.53 -23.98
CA LEU A 324 21.01 -17.21 -24.48
C LEU A 324 21.30 -17.22 -26.00
N TYR A 325 21.64 -18.37 -26.56
CA TYR A 325 22.00 -18.52 -27.97
C TYR A 325 20.92 -19.14 -28.86
N LEU A 326 19.69 -19.29 -28.33
CA LEU A 326 18.57 -19.84 -29.09
C LEU A 326 18.01 -18.86 -30.14
N ASP A 327 17.92 -17.58 -29.76
CA ASP A 327 17.36 -16.52 -30.63
C ASP A 327 18.43 -15.88 -31.52
N GLU A 328 19.66 -15.81 -31.07
CA GLU A 328 20.81 -15.25 -31.78
C GLU A 328 22.07 -16.07 -31.49
N SER A 329 22.72 -16.52 -32.55
CA SER A 329 23.89 -17.40 -32.40
C SER A 329 25.02 -16.72 -31.63
N ARG A 330 25.84 -17.53 -30.97
CA ARG A 330 27.04 -17.09 -30.24
C ARG A 330 27.91 -16.18 -31.10
N GLY A 331 28.16 -16.56 -32.36
CA GLY A 331 28.99 -15.80 -33.28
C GLY A 331 28.42 -14.42 -33.60
N GLN A 332 27.12 -14.33 -33.84
CA GLN A 332 26.45 -13.07 -34.10
C GLN A 332 26.53 -12.13 -32.88
N ARG A 333 26.29 -12.65 -31.67
CA ARG A 333 26.39 -11.84 -30.44
C ARG A 333 27.80 -11.34 -30.19
N MET A 334 28.82 -12.16 -30.46
CA MET A 334 30.24 -11.74 -30.37
C MET A 334 30.55 -10.61 -31.35
N THR A 335 30.17 -10.76 -32.63
CA THR A 335 30.39 -9.74 -33.65
C THR A 335 29.66 -8.44 -33.26
N HIS A 336 28.40 -8.52 -32.84
CA HIS A 336 27.66 -7.37 -32.40
C HIS A 336 28.30 -6.67 -31.18
N ALA A 337 28.76 -7.42 -30.19
CA ALA A 337 29.47 -6.86 -29.05
C ALA A 337 30.75 -6.11 -29.49
N GLN A 338 31.55 -6.72 -30.36
CA GLN A 338 32.75 -6.10 -30.88
C GLN A 338 32.44 -4.78 -31.62
N GLU A 339 31.45 -4.76 -32.52
CA GLU A 339 31.02 -3.56 -33.24
C GLU A 339 30.54 -2.45 -32.29
N VAL A 340 29.75 -2.79 -31.26
CA VAL A 340 29.26 -1.83 -30.27
C VAL A 340 30.40 -1.22 -29.48
N PHE A 341 31.35 -2.01 -28.98
CA PHE A 341 32.47 -1.49 -28.18
C PHE A 341 33.51 -0.75 -29.03
N GLU A 342 33.79 -1.18 -30.26
CA GLU A 342 34.63 -0.44 -31.21
C GLU A 342 34.04 0.94 -31.53
N LYS A 343 32.72 1.03 -31.75
CA LYS A 343 32.02 2.28 -32.01
C LYS A 343 32.00 3.20 -30.79
N ALA A 344 31.79 2.66 -29.61
CA ALA A 344 31.75 3.42 -28.35
C ALA A 344 33.13 3.97 -27.97
N GLY A 345 34.20 3.24 -28.28
CA GLY A 345 35.57 3.61 -27.94
C GLY A 345 35.94 3.29 -26.49
N GLU A 346 36.94 3.99 -25.95
CA GLU A 346 37.47 3.73 -24.61
C GLU A 346 36.41 4.00 -23.53
N ILE A 347 36.28 3.04 -22.60
CA ILE A 347 35.34 3.16 -21.45
C ILE A 347 35.91 4.18 -20.47
N GLN A 348 35.08 5.15 -20.11
CA GLN A 348 35.38 6.20 -19.14
C GLN A 348 34.80 5.87 -17.76
N LYS A 349 33.58 5.31 -17.70
CA LYS A 349 32.85 5.05 -16.46
C LYS A 349 31.81 3.96 -16.67
N VAL A 350 31.63 3.12 -15.66
CA VAL A 350 30.49 2.22 -15.54
C VAL A 350 29.55 2.81 -14.49
N GLU A 351 28.31 3.02 -14.84
CA GLU A 351 27.30 3.52 -13.91
C GLU A 351 26.81 2.40 -12.99
N ALA A 352 26.25 2.82 -11.84
CA ALA A 352 25.63 1.89 -10.92
C ALA A 352 24.48 1.13 -11.60
N LEU A 353 24.35 -0.13 -11.26
CA LEU A 353 23.27 -0.95 -11.75
C LEU A 353 21.95 -0.50 -11.12
N VAL A 354 20.94 -0.32 -11.96
CA VAL A 354 19.55 -0.06 -11.56
C VAL A 354 18.81 -1.39 -11.59
N SER A 355 18.45 -1.90 -10.41
CA SER A 355 17.74 -3.19 -10.30
C SER A 355 16.24 -3.01 -10.52
N GLU A 356 15.66 -3.77 -11.45
CA GLU A 356 14.20 -3.92 -11.57
C GLU A 356 13.66 -4.97 -10.58
N ASN A 357 14.46 -5.97 -10.29
CA ASN A 357 14.24 -6.96 -9.22
C ASN A 357 15.60 -7.62 -8.86
N GLN A 358 15.58 -8.64 -8.01
CA GLN A 358 16.82 -9.28 -7.51
C GLN A 358 17.61 -10.07 -8.55
N LEU A 359 17.04 -10.32 -9.75
CA LEU A 359 17.62 -11.13 -10.83
C LEU A 359 17.61 -10.39 -12.18
N ARG A 360 17.27 -9.09 -12.21
CA ARG A 360 17.14 -8.31 -13.44
C ARG A 360 17.49 -6.86 -13.20
N GLY A 361 18.24 -6.27 -14.14
CA GLY A 361 18.58 -4.86 -14.07
C GLY A 361 19.23 -4.31 -15.32
N THR A 362 19.48 -3.02 -15.29
CA THR A 362 20.13 -2.25 -16.34
C THR A 362 21.31 -1.46 -15.80
N PHE A 363 22.31 -1.23 -16.63
CA PHE A 363 23.38 -0.28 -16.33
C PHE A 363 23.89 0.38 -17.60
N LYS A 364 24.59 1.51 -17.45
CA LYS A 364 25.20 2.23 -18.56
C LYS A 364 26.72 2.18 -18.48
N VAL A 365 27.33 2.02 -19.63
CA VAL A 365 28.78 2.14 -19.82
C VAL A 365 29.03 3.42 -20.57
N GLN A 366 29.59 4.43 -19.91
CA GLN A 366 30.00 5.69 -20.53
C GLN A 366 31.34 5.48 -21.23
N ALA A 367 31.41 5.82 -22.51
CA ALA A 367 32.62 5.73 -23.32
C ALA A 367 32.89 7.04 -24.06
N VAL A 368 34.04 7.15 -24.72
CA VAL A 368 34.48 8.38 -25.40
C VAL A 368 33.48 8.88 -26.44
N ASN A 369 32.88 8.00 -27.21
CA ASN A 369 32.00 8.36 -28.30
C ASN A 369 30.49 8.29 -27.97
N GLY A 370 30.13 7.97 -26.72
CA GLY A 370 28.73 7.86 -26.27
C GLY A 370 28.54 6.86 -25.13
N SER A 371 27.36 6.31 -24.99
CA SER A 371 27.09 5.33 -23.93
C SER A 371 26.49 4.05 -24.46
N ILE A 372 26.81 2.92 -23.82
CA ILE A 372 26.21 1.62 -24.08
C ILE A 372 25.19 1.34 -22.98
N ASP A 373 23.92 1.14 -23.35
CA ASP A 373 22.90 0.64 -22.45
C ASP A 373 22.96 -0.88 -22.40
N VAL A 374 23.09 -1.45 -21.20
CA VAL A 374 23.12 -2.89 -20.99
C VAL A 374 21.96 -3.32 -20.09
N TYR A 375 21.20 -4.30 -20.55
CA TYR A 375 20.13 -4.96 -19.79
C TYR A 375 20.41 -6.46 -19.73
N PHE A 376 20.19 -7.07 -18.57
CA PHE A 376 20.30 -8.52 -18.44
C PHE A 376 19.32 -9.08 -17.40
N THR A 377 18.98 -10.37 -17.60
CA THR A 377 18.19 -11.14 -16.63
C THR A 377 18.90 -12.45 -16.30
N LEU A 378 18.66 -12.95 -15.10
CA LEU A 378 19.26 -14.18 -14.58
C LEU A 378 18.22 -15.31 -14.48
N THR A 379 18.71 -16.55 -14.57
CA THR A 379 17.90 -17.78 -14.39
C THR A 379 17.47 -17.96 -12.93
N PRO A 380 16.40 -18.74 -12.64
CA PRO A 380 15.94 -19.01 -11.27
C PRO A 380 16.76 -20.10 -10.53
N GLU A 381 17.88 -20.53 -11.09
CA GLU A 381 18.74 -21.56 -10.49
C GLU A 381 19.40 -21.06 -9.19
N LYS A 382 19.87 -21.98 -8.35
CA LYS A 382 20.59 -21.65 -7.11
C LYS A 382 21.83 -20.79 -7.38
N THR A 383 22.52 -21.03 -8.49
CA THR A 383 23.59 -20.18 -9.03
C THR A 383 23.10 -19.58 -10.33
N PRO A 384 22.46 -18.39 -10.26
CA PRO A 384 21.79 -17.80 -11.42
C PRO A 384 22.76 -17.48 -12.55
N LYS A 385 22.34 -17.79 -13.78
CA LYS A 385 23.08 -17.51 -15.01
C LYS A 385 22.38 -16.48 -15.86
N VAL A 386 23.09 -15.79 -16.72
CA VAL A 386 22.54 -14.82 -17.68
C VAL A 386 21.71 -15.55 -18.73
N GLN A 387 20.41 -15.31 -18.73
CA GLN A 387 19.47 -15.95 -19.66
C GLN A 387 18.96 -15.02 -20.77
N ASP A 388 18.99 -13.71 -20.54
CA ASP A 388 18.75 -12.69 -21.56
C ASP A 388 19.77 -11.57 -21.36
N LEU A 389 20.31 -11.07 -22.46
CA LEU A 389 21.32 -10.02 -22.49
C LEU A 389 21.09 -9.15 -23.71
N ARG A 390 20.85 -7.89 -23.50
CA ARG A 390 20.66 -6.89 -24.54
C ARG A 390 21.59 -5.72 -24.29
N PHE A 391 22.22 -5.24 -25.34
CA PHE A 391 23.11 -4.09 -25.25
C PHE A 391 23.06 -3.31 -26.55
N ARG A 392 23.15 -2.00 -26.45
CA ARG A 392 23.11 -1.10 -27.60
C ARG A 392 23.89 0.19 -27.30
N PHE A 393 24.49 0.71 -28.36
CA PHE A 393 25.18 2.00 -28.38
C PHE A 393 24.27 3.09 -28.94
#